data_676d3f8efd1002b3a64ab4fedf5f3da2
#
_entry.id   676d3f8efd1002b3a64ab4fedf5f3da2
#
_cell.length_a   1.000
_cell.length_b   1.000
_cell.length_c   1.000
_cell.angle_alpha   90.00
_cell.angle_beta   90.00
_cell.angle_gamma   90.00
#
_symmetry.space_group_name_H-M   'P 1'
#
loop_
_entity.id
_entity.type
_entity.pdbx_description
1 polymer ?
#
loop_
_entity_poly.entity_id
_entity_poly.type
_entity_poly.pdbx_seq_one_letter_code
_entity_poly.pdbx_strand_id
1 'polypeptide(L)'
;MQLPSHDRYDDLYRDFSWRIPEDFNIGRAVSDDWAARDPERVCLEHFSPDGDHRAMTYRALADRSSAFANALVSLDIKRGDRVALLLPQSFETVIAHVAIYKTGAIALPLALLFGVEALEYRLKAAGAAAVVTNGFGLERIRQIRGRLPALKHIVSIDGTSADATAFAELVDGHPPVFDIAKTGPDDPALMIFTSGTTGPPKGALHGHRVLPGHIPGMQFAHEGFPRPGDKVWTPSDWAWAGGLLNALLPSLLLGVPVVSSPAQKFDAGMAYRIMAEMKVRNAFIPPTALRLMRSVSDPRSKYDLVLRTIGSAGEALGRETYEWARHTLGITVNEFYGQTECNFVLASSAAYGVTKAGAIGRAVPGHRVAIVSETGDELPVGEPGQIAIASPDPVMFLGYWDDMAATERKFVKGWLLTGDIGRQDAEGYITFDGRDDDVITSSGYRIGPAEIEDCLIGHPAVQLAAAVGKPDAVRTEIVKAYIVLSPGHHPSEALAADIREWVKTRLSMHEYPREVEFIDALPLTTTGKVIRRLLRERAASEE
;
A
#
# COMPACT_ATOMS: atom_id res chain seq x y z
N MET A 1 20.43 -1.75 8.36
CA MET A 1 20.68 -1.51 6.93
C MET A 1 20.48 -0.04 6.68
N GLN A 2 21.37 0.63 5.97
CA GLN A 2 21.26 2.07 5.67
C GLN A 2 21.75 2.31 4.25
N LEU A 3 21.16 3.30 3.57
CA LEU A 3 21.70 3.80 2.31
C LEU A 3 23.12 4.34 2.55
N PRO A 4 24.03 4.20 1.59
CA PRO A 4 25.33 4.88 1.63
C PRO A 4 25.16 6.40 1.82
N SER A 5 26.17 7.07 2.40
CA SER A 5 26.12 8.52 2.60
C SER A 5 26.59 9.24 1.33
N HIS A 6 25.67 9.42 0.40
CA HIS A 6 25.89 10.15 -0.86
C HIS A 6 24.75 11.13 -1.11
N ASP A 7 25.05 12.21 -1.82
CA ASP A 7 24.06 13.24 -2.19
C ASP A 7 23.47 13.03 -3.59
N ARG A 8 24.01 12.08 -4.37
CA ARG A 8 23.60 11.79 -5.74
C ARG A 8 23.09 10.37 -5.88
N TYR A 9 22.02 10.22 -6.64
CA TYR A 9 21.40 8.93 -6.90
C TYR A 9 22.37 7.89 -7.49
N ASP A 10 23.17 8.27 -8.50
CA ASP A 10 24.02 7.30 -9.21
C ASP A 10 25.10 6.71 -8.27
N ASP A 11 25.61 7.51 -7.32
CA ASP A 11 26.55 7.04 -6.31
C ASP A 11 25.87 6.14 -5.28
N LEU A 12 24.65 6.51 -4.82
CA LEU A 12 23.83 5.66 -3.95
C LEU A 12 23.56 4.30 -4.56
N TYR A 13 23.12 4.29 -5.84
CA TYR A 13 22.76 3.06 -6.54
C TYR A 13 23.97 2.15 -6.78
N ARG A 14 25.11 2.73 -7.18
CA ARG A 14 26.35 1.98 -7.45
C ARG A 14 26.94 1.35 -6.19
N ASP A 15 26.97 2.09 -5.07
CA ASP A 15 27.71 1.70 -3.87
C ASP A 15 26.84 0.95 -2.85
N PHE A 16 25.54 0.78 -3.14
CA PHE A 16 24.64 0.02 -2.29
C PHE A 16 24.90 -1.49 -2.40
N SER A 17 24.87 -2.18 -1.27
CA SER A 17 24.89 -3.64 -1.22
C SER A 17 23.97 -4.17 -0.13
N TRP A 18 23.28 -5.27 -0.42
CA TRP A 18 22.40 -5.92 0.53
C TRP A 18 23.16 -6.57 1.67
N ARG A 19 22.66 -6.37 2.89
CA ARG A 19 23.14 -7.03 4.11
C ARG A 19 21.93 -7.52 4.89
N ILE A 20 21.35 -8.61 4.43
CA ILE A 20 20.23 -9.26 5.11
C ILE A 20 20.80 -10.17 6.20
N PRO A 21 20.44 -10.02 7.48
CA PRO A 21 20.91 -10.91 8.54
C PRO A 21 20.42 -12.34 8.35
N GLU A 22 21.27 -13.31 8.64
CA GLU A 22 20.90 -14.75 8.58
C GLU A 22 19.91 -15.13 9.70
N ASP A 23 20.00 -14.46 10.86
CA ASP A 23 19.04 -14.57 11.97
C ASP A 23 18.26 -13.24 12.04
N PHE A 24 17.03 -13.26 11.58
CA PHE A 24 16.18 -12.08 11.57
C PHE A 24 14.72 -12.43 11.89
N ASN A 25 14.21 -11.85 12.99
CA ASN A 25 12.80 -11.91 13.37
C ASN A 25 12.21 -10.49 13.36
N ILE A 26 11.17 -10.26 12.55
CA ILE A 26 10.52 -8.95 12.46
C ILE A 26 10.06 -8.48 13.85
N GLY A 27 9.43 -9.36 14.64
CA GLY A 27 8.92 -9.02 15.97
C GLY A 27 10.01 -8.49 16.90
N ARG A 28 11.15 -9.22 16.99
CA ARG A 28 12.31 -8.78 17.77
C ARG A 28 12.85 -7.43 17.29
N ALA A 29 13.04 -7.29 15.99
CA ALA A 29 13.71 -6.13 15.41
C ALA A 29 12.91 -4.83 15.57
N VAL A 30 11.56 -4.90 15.54
CA VAL A 30 10.68 -3.73 15.66
C VAL A 30 10.21 -3.45 17.09
N SER A 31 10.63 -4.23 18.08
CA SER A 31 10.23 -4.04 19.49
C SER A 31 11.39 -4.27 20.47
N ASP A 32 11.83 -5.51 20.67
CA ASP A 32 12.77 -5.88 21.75
C ASP A 32 14.15 -5.25 21.58
N ASP A 33 14.67 -5.18 20.36
CA ASP A 33 15.98 -4.56 20.07
C ASP A 33 15.96 -3.05 20.42
N TRP A 34 14.84 -2.36 20.18
CA TRP A 34 14.65 -0.98 20.60
C TRP A 34 14.38 -0.85 22.10
N ALA A 35 13.58 -1.72 22.70
CA ALA A 35 13.33 -1.73 24.13
C ALA A 35 14.62 -1.94 24.95
N ALA A 36 15.56 -2.73 24.42
CA ALA A 36 16.88 -2.90 25.02
C ALA A 36 17.78 -1.66 24.86
N ARG A 37 17.65 -0.91 23.74
CA ARG A 37 18.48 0.26 23.42
C ARG A 37 17.96 1.55 24.04
N ASP A 38 16.66 1.81 23.90
CA ASP A 38 15.99 3.07 24.30
C ASP A 38 14.53 2.75 24.67
N PRO A 39 14.32 2.20 25.89
CA PRO A 39 13.02 1.66 26.33
C PRO A 39 11.89 2.70 26.34
N GLU A 40 12.21 3.94 26.69
CA GLU A 40 11.24 5.03 26.82
C GLU A 40 10.95 5.74 25.50
N ARG A 41 11.64 5.37 24.44
CA ARG A 41 11.37 5.92 23.12
C ARG A 41 9.95 5.58 22.67
N VAL A 42 9.21 6.62 22.26
CA VAL A 42 7.85 6.45 21.71
C VAL A 42 7.93 5.76 20.34
N CYS A 43 7.15 4.70 20.17
CA CYS A 43 7.04 3.96 18.90
C CYS A 43 5.69 4.21 18.20
N LEU A 44 4.63 4.47 18.96
CA LEU A 44 3.27 4.69 18.43
C LEU A 44 2.63 5.86 19.15
N GLU A 45 1.88 6.65 18.41
CA GLU A 45 0.96 7.64 18.96
C GLU A 45 -0.42 7.43 18.34
N HIS A 46 -1.45 7.57 19.15
CA HIS A 46 -2.83 7.44 18.68
C HIS A 46 -3.50 8.81 18.68
N PHE A 47 -3.95 9.23 17.50
CA PHE A 47 -4.74 10.44 17.35
C PHE A 47 -6.18 10.20 17.84
N SER A 48 -6.65 11.06 18.72
CA SER A 48 -8.05 11.11 19.15
C SER A 48 -8.67 12.46 18.78
N PRO A 49 -9.84 12.48 18.12
CA PRO A 49 -10.51 13.73 17.69
C PRO A 49 -10.88 14.67 18.85
N ASP A 50 -11.04 14.16 20.08
CA ASP A 50 -11.32 14.90 21.31
C ASP A 50 -10.07 15.46 22.00
N GLY A 51 -8.87 15.14 21.44
CA GLY A 51 -7.58 15.62 21.95
C GLY A 51 -6.93 14.71 22.99
N ASP A 52 -7.58 13.61 23.38
CA ASP A 52 -6.99 12.60 24.30
C ASP A 52 -6.04 11.68 23.55
N HIS A 53 -4.90 12.24 23.09
CA HIS A 53 -3.88 11.50 22.38
C HIS A 53 -3.12 10.58 23.32
N ARG A 54 -2.90 9.34 22.89
CA ARG A 54 -2.17 8.33 23.68
C ARG A 54 -0.87 7.97 22.98
N ALA A 55 0.13 7.55 23.74
CA ALA A 55 1.41 7.09 23.24
C ALA A 55 1.80 5.74 23.83
N MET A 56 2.61 4.98 23.08
CA MET A 56 3.20 3.71 23.50
C MET A 56 4.71 3.78 23.27
N THR A 57 5.47 3.31 24.28
CA THR A 57 6.93 3.20 24.17
C THR A 57 7.34 1.83 23.63
N TYR A 58 8.61 1.69 23.20
CA TYR A 58 9.16 0.39 22.79
C TYR A 58 9.17 -0.61 23.94
N ARG A 59 9.38 -0.18 25.21
CA ARG A 59 9.23 -1.05 26.38
C ARG A 59 7.84 -1.63 26.45
N ALA A 60 6.82 -0.79 26.39
CA ALA A 60 5.43 -1.23 26.46
C ALA A 60 5.06 -2.14 25.28
N LEU A 61 5.57 -1.85 24.06
CA LEU A 61 5.36 -2.71 22.90
C LEU A 61 6.02 -4.08 23.09
N ALA A 62 7.27 -4.13 23.54
CA ALA A 62 8.00 -5.37 23.77
C ALA A 62 7.31 -6.24 24.84
N ASP A 63 6.95 -5.64 25.97
CA ASP A 63 6.32 -6.34 27.09
C ASP A 63 4.94 -6.89 26.72
N ARG A 64 4.06 -6.05 26.14
CA ARG A 64 2.71 -6.46 25.76
C ARG A 64 2.69 -7.46 24.61
N SER A 65 3.58 -7.33 23.63
CA SER A 65 3.67 -8.30 22.53
C SER A 65 4.28 -9.63 22.98
N SER A 66 5.18 -9.63 23.96
CA SER A 66 5.69 -10.86 24.58
C SER A 66 4.60 -11.57 25.38
N ALA A 67 3.80 -10.83 26.15
CA ALA A 67 2.66 -11.39 26.86
C ALA A 67 1.63 -12.01 25.91
N PHE A 68 1.30 -11.30 24.80
CA PHE A 68 0.39 -11.84 23.81
C PHE A 68 0.99 -13.03 23.02
N ALA A 69 2.31 -13.07 22.80
CA ALA A 69 2.98 -14.24 22.22
C ALA A 69 2.85 -15.48 23.14
N ASN A 70 3.02 -15.32 24.46
CA ASN A 70 2.75 -16.38 25.42
C ASN A 70 1.29 -16.82 25.37
N ALA A 71 0.35 -15.89 25.26
CA ALA A 71 -1.07 -16.20 25.12
C ALA A 71 -1.35 -17.01 23.84
N LEU A 72 -0.77 -16.64 22.69
CA LEU A 72 -0.91 -17.39 21.44
C LEU A 72 -0.40 -18.83 21.59
N VAL A 73 0.74 -19.02 22.24
CA VAL A 73 1.29 -20.36 22.53
C VAL A 73 0.34 -21.14 23.45
N SER A 74 -0.23 -20.52 24.49
CA SER A 74 -1.22 -21.17 25.38
C SER A 74 -2.50 -21.58 24.65
N LEU A 75 -2.83 -20.92 23.55
CA LEU A 75 -3.91 -21.27 22.63
C LEU A 75 -3.49 -22.30 21.57
N ASP A 76 -2.35 -22.98 21.74
CA ASP A 76 -1.81 -23.99 20.81
C ASP A 76 -1.51 -23.44 19.41
N ILE A 77 -1.24 -22.13 19.26
CA ILE A 77 -0.74 -21.54 18.02
C ILE A 77 0.75 -21.87 17.89
N LYS A 78 1.11 -22.44 16.75
CA LYS A 78 2.46 -22.96 16.45
C LYS A 78 3.14 -22.13 15.36
N ARG A 79 4.46 -22.31 15.26
CA ARG A 79 5.23 -21.79 14.11
C ARG A 79 4.57 -22.21 12.80
N GLY A 80 4.40 -21.25 11.90
CA GLY A 80 3.76 -21.46 10.59
C GLY A 80 2.24 -21.42 10.59
N ASP A 81 1.56 -21.39 11.74
CA ASP A 81 0.11 -21.17 11.81
C ASP A 81 -0.23 -19.74 11.35
N ARG A 82 -1.39 -19.57 10.73
CA ARG A 82 -1.86 -18.27 10.29
C ARG A 82 -2.79 -17.67 11.33
N VAL A 83 -2.43 -16.49 11.80
CA VAL A 83 -3.25 -15.70 12.74
C VAL A 83 -3.77 -14.48 12.00
N ALA A 84 -5.08 -14.41 11.80
CA ALA A 84 -5.72 -13.31 11.10
C ALA A 84 -5.86 -12.08 12.01
N LEU A 85 -5.66 -10.91 11.43
CA LEU A 85 -5.81 -9.60 12.07
C LEU A 85 -6.88 -8.81 11.32
N LEU A 86 -8.08 -8.75 11.87
CA LEU A 86 -9.23 -8.01 11.32
C LEU A 86 -9.49 -6.80 12.21
N LEU A 87 -8.57 -5.82 12.15
CA LEU A 87 -8.48 -4.70 13.09
C LEU A 87 -8.22 -3.37 12.38
N PRO A 88 -8.68 -2.23 12.95
CA PRO A 88 -8.27 -0.92 12.48
C PRO A 88 -6.82 -0.60 12.89
N GLN A 89 -6.32 0.56 12.51
CA GLN A 89 -5.07 1.09 13.05
C GLN A 89 -5.23 1.33 14.56
N SER A 90 -4.55 0.54 15.37
CA SER A 90 -4.60 0.63 16.84
C SER A 90 -3.32 0.08 17.48
N PHE A 91 -3.15 0.27 18.77
CA PHE A 91 -2.05 -0.32 19.53
C PHE A 91 -2.14 -1.85 19.52
N GLU A 92 -3.35 -2.38 19.67
CA GLU A 92 -3.63 -3.82 19.69
C GLU A 92 -3.23 -4.49 18.37
N THR A 93 -3.45 -3.80 17.25
CA THR A 93 -3.03 -4.27 15.92
C THR A 93 -1.52 -4.45 15.85
N VAL A 94 -0.75 -3.48 16.35
CA VAL A 94 0.72 -3.56 16.34
C VAL A 94 1.22 -4.61 17.33
N ILE A 95 0.66 -4.65 18.55
CA ILE A 95 1.00 -5.67 19.55
C ILE A 95 0.76 -7.08 18.99
N ALA A 96 -0.38 -7.29 18.31
CA ALA A 96 -0.72 -8.59 17.74
C ALA A 96 0.22 -8.96 16.57
N HIS A 97 0.52 -8.05 15.64
CA HIS A 97 1.52 -8.28 14.59
C HIS A 97 2.86 -8.72 15.18
N VAL A 98 3.38 -7.95 16.13
CA VAL A 98 4.69 -8.22 16.74
C VAL A 98 4.69 -9.56 17.47
N ALA A 99 3.64 -9.88 18.23
CA ALA A 99 3.51 -11.16 18.91
C ALA A 99 3.50 -12.36 17.94
N ILE A 100 2.76 -12.25 16.84
CA ILE A 100 2.69 -13.28 15.81
C ILE A 100 4.08 -13.54 15.22
N TYR A 101 4.83 -12.49 14.89
CA TYR A 101 6.20 -12.63 14.40
C TYR A 101 7.14 -13.24 15.43
N LYS A 102 6.99 -12.88 16.73
CA LYS A 102 7.80 -13.46 17.82
C LYS A 102 7.61 -14.98 17.95
N THR A 103 6.38 -15.48 17.70
CA THR A 103 6.10 -16.92 17.78
C THR A 103 6.56 -17.70 16.54
N GLY A 104 6.94 -17.02 15.46
CA GLY A 104 7.20 -17.62 14.14
C GLY A 104 5.92 -18.06 13.42
N ALA A 105 4.76 -17.61 13.86
CA ALA A 105 3.50 -17.75 13.13
C ALA A 105 3.42 -16.69 12.00
N ILE A 106 2.45 -16.85 11.12
CA ILE A 106 2.26 -16.01 9.93
C ILE A 106 1.12 -15.03 10.20
N ALA A 107 1.43 -13.73 10.15
CA ALA A 107 0.42 -12.69 10.23
C ALA A 107 -0.41 -12.65 8.94
N LEU A 108 -1.74 -12.66 9.08
CA LEU A 108 -2.70 -12.56 7.99
C LEU A 108 -3.56 -11.30 8.19
N PRO A 109 -3.06 -10.11 7.81
CA PRO A 109 -3.85 -8.89 7.93
C PRO A 109 -5.02 -8.89 6.94
N LEU A 110 -6.21 -8.52 7.44
CA LEU A 110 -7.46 -8.45 6.70
C LEU A 110 -8.14 -7.10 6.94
N ALA A 111 -8.57 -6.45 5.86
CA ALA A 111 -9.24 -5.16 5.97
C ALA A 111 -10.64 -5.31 6.59
N LEU A 112 -10.96 -4.44 7.57
CA LEU A 112 -12.29 -4.39 8.19
C LEU A 112 -13.42 -4.14 7.17
N LEU A 113 -13.10 -3.57 6.01
CA LEU A 113 -14.07 -3.30 4.95
C LEU A 113 -14.46 -4.55 4.14
N PHE A 114 -13.79 -5.68 4.33
CA PHE A 114 -14.19 -6.92 3.64
C PHE A 114 -15.59 -7.36 4.08
N GLY A 115 -16.43 -7.68 3.09
CA GLY A 115 -17.71 -8.34 3.31
C GLY A 115 -17.53 -9.79 3.80
N VAL A 116 -18.63 -10.37 4.25
CA VAL A 116 -18.67 -11.71 4.87
C VAL A 116 -18.07 -12.80 3.96
N GLU A 117 -18.44 -12.81 2.68
CA GLU A 117 -17.93 -13.79 1.69
C GLU A 117 -16.42 -13.63 1.44
N ALA A 118 -15.96 -12.37 1.36
CA ALA A 118 -14.55 -12.07 1.16
C ALA A 118 -13.68 -12.49 2.36
N LEU A 119 -14.21 -12.37 3.58
CA LEU A 119 -13.57 -12.86 4.80
C LEU A 119 -13.55 -14.37 4.84
N GLU A 120 -14.69 -15.03 4.56
CA GLU A 120 -14.79 -16.49 4.52
C GLU A 120 -13.75 -17.10 3.59
N TYR A 121 -13.71 -16.59 2.35
CA TYR A 121 -12.75 -17.06 1.35
C TYR A 121 -11.30 -16.99 1.86
N ARG A 122 -10.88 -15.83 2.38
CA ARG A 122 -9.48 -15.61 2.80
C ARG A 122 -9.10 -16.41 4.03
N LEU A 123 -9.97 -16.46 5.03
CA LEU A 123 -9.74 -17.24 6.25
C LEU A 123 -9.69 -18.74 5.96
N LYS A 124 -10.55 -19.21 5.05
CA LYS A 124 -10.58 -20.60 4.61
C LYS A 124 -9.37 -20.96 3.76
N ALA A 125 -9.04 -20.15 2.77
CA ALA A 125 -7.89 -20.37 1.87
C ALA A 125 -6.56 -20.34 2.63
N ALA A 126 -6.41 -19.44 3.60
CA ALA A 126 -5.23 -19.41 4.46
C ALA A 126 -5.24 -20.53 5.52
N GLY A 127 -6.38 -21.15 5.82
CA GLY A 127 -6.50 -22.07 6.95
C GLY A 127 -6.18 -21.37 8.27
N ALA A 128 -6.72 -20.16 8.51
CA ALA A 128 -6.43 -19.38 9.69
C ALA A 128 -6.84 -20.09 10.97
N ALA A 129 -5.90 -20.25 11.92
CA ALA A 129 -6.11 -20.96 13.19
C ALA A 129 -6.75 -20.04 14.25
N ALA A 130 -6.44 -18.75 14.21
CA ALA A 130 -7.00 -17.74 15.10
C ALA A 130 -7.30 -16.44 14.34
N VAL A 131 -8.19 -15.62 14.90
CA VAL A 131 -8.45 -14.26 14.45
C VAL A 131 -8.47 -13.30 15.63
N VAL A 132 -7.75 -12.17 15.52
CA VAL A 132 -7.85 -11.03 16.43
C VAL A 132 -8.70 -9.97 15.74
N THR A 133 -9.75 -9.51 16.42
CA THR A 133 -10.75 -8.62 15.82
C THR A 133 -11.36 -7.65 16.85
N ASN A 134 -12.11 -6.67 16.38
CA ASN A 134 -12.99 -5.85 17.20
C ASN A 134 -14.45 -6.33 17.09
N GLY A 135 -15.38 -5.69 17.79
CA GLY A 135 -16.79 -6.05 17.79
C GLY A 135 -17.41 -6.02 16.39
N PHE A 136 -17.01 -5.06 15.54
CA PHE A 136 -17.51 -4.97 14.19
C PHE A 136 -17.05 -6.14 13.29
N GLY A 137 -15.81 -6.57 13.42
CA GLY A 137 -15.30 -7.76 12.73
C GLY A 137 -15.88 -9.05 13.32
N LEU A 138 -16.06 -9.12 14.64
CA LEU A 138 -16.64 -10.27 15.33
C LEU A 138 -18.03 -10.62 14.80
N GLU A 139 -18.89 -9.62 14.60
CA GLU A 139 -20.23 -9.84 14.04
C GLU A 139 -20.20 -10.50 12.65
N ARG A 140 -19.21 -10.19 11.83
CA ARG A 140 -19.01 -10.83 10.52
C ARG A 140 -18.45 -12.24 10.64
N ILE A 141 -17.49 -12.45 11.55
CA ILE A 141 -16.90 -13.78 11.80
C ILE A 141 -17.97 -14.74 12.29
N ARG A 142 -18.89 -14.32 13.16
CA ARG A 142 -20.02 -15.14 13.65
C ARG A 142 -20.85 -15.72 12.52
N GLN A 143 -21.11 -14.95 11.45
CA GLN A 143 -21.92 -15.39 10.32
C GLN A 143 -21.28 -16.53 9.49
N ILE A 144 -19.95 -16.65 9.57
CA ILE A 144 -19.18 -17.64 8.79
C ILE A 144 -18.47 -18.67 9.65
N ARG A 145 -18.52 -18.55 10.99
CA ARG A 145 -17.75 -19.38 11.94
C ARG A 145 -17.93 -20.88 11.68
N GLY A 146 -19.16 -21.33 11.39
CA GLY A 146 -19.46 -22.74 11.13
C GLY A 146 -18.86 -23.28 9.82
N ARG A 147 -18.38 -22.41 8.91
CA ARG A 147 -17.74 -22.76 7.63
C ARG A 147 -16.22 -22.66 7.66
N LEU A 148 -15.64 -22.34 8.83
CA LEU A 148 -14.20 -22.15 9.05
C LEU A 148 -13.65 -23.22 10.03
N PRO A 149 -13.46 -24.48 9.60
CA PRO A 149 -13.07 -25.57 10.49
C PRO A 149 -11.67 -25.39 11.10
N ALA A 150 -10.76 -24.69 10.42
CA ALA A 150 -9.43 -24.41 10.93
C ALA A 150 -9.42 -23.33 12.02
N LEU A 151 -10.38 -22.40 12.03
CA LEU A 151 -10.45 -21.28 12.98
C LEU A 151 -10.86 -21.80 14.35
N LYS A 152 -9.91 -21.89 15.28
CA LYS A 152 -10.13 -22.40 16.64
C LYS A 152 -10.45 -21.28 17.62
N HIS A 153 -9.74 -20.15 17.52
CA HIS A 153 -9.76 -19.07 18.50
C HIS A 153 -10.20 -17.74 17.88
N ILE A 154 -11.04 -17.02 18.60
CA ILE A 154 -11.43 -15.64 18.29
C ILE A 154 -11.02 -14.79 19.50
N VAL A 155 -10.22 -13.75 19.26
CA VAL A 155 -9.76 -12.80 20.27
C VAL A 155 -10.34 -11.44 19.95
N SER A 156 -11.03 -10.81 20.89
CA SER A 156 -11.67 -9.51 20.73
C SER A 156 -10.95 -8.42 21.51
N ILE A 157 -10.69 -7.28 20.87
CA ILE A 157 -10.12 -6.11 21.57
C ILE A 157 -11.16 -5.33 22.38
N ASP A 158 -12.46 -5.58 22.14
CA ASP A 158 -13.58 -4.87 22.79
C ASP A 158 -14.15 -5.65 23.99
N GLY A 159 -13.46 -6.72 24.44
CA GLY A 159 -13.82 -7.50 25.62
C GLY A 159 -14.25 -8.94 25.34
N THR A 160 -14.57 -9.66 26.41
CA THR A 160 -14.98 -11.07 26.38
C THR A 160 -16.44 -11.22 25.97
N SER A 161 -16.72 -12.26 25.18
CA SER A 161 -18.06 -12.72 24.87
C SER A 161 -18.15 -14.26 24.92
N ALA A 162 -19.31 -14.83 24.71
CA ALA A 162 -19.50 -16.29 24.77
C ALA A 162 -18.61 -17.07 23.78
N ASP A 163 -18.18 -16.42 22.69
CA ASP A 163 -17.43 -17.01 21.58
C ASP A 163 -16.09 -16.33 21.28
N ALA A 164 -15.70 -15.32 22.08
CA ALA A 164 -14.44 -14.62 21.92
C ALA A 164 -13.80 -14.28 23.29
N THR A 165 -12.48 -14.49 23.38
CA THR A 165 -11.68 -14.12 24.56
C THR A 165 -11.21 -12.68 24.44
N ALA A 166 -11.19 -11.93 25.55
CA ALA A 166 -10.69 -10.55 25.54
C ALA A 166 -9.18 -10.50 25.30
N PHE A 167 -8.75 -9.64 24.39
CA PHE A 167 -7.33 -9.38 24.12
C PHE A 167 -6.60 -8.89 25.38
N ALA A 168 -7.22 -7.97 26.13
CA ALA A 168 -6.64 -7.43 27.36
C ALA A 168 -6.42 -8.52 28.42
N GLU A 169 -7.40 -9.41 28.63
CA GLU A 169 -7.27 -10.54 29.58
C GLU A 169 -6.12 -11.48 29.18
N LEU A 170 -5.96 -11.75 27.89
CA LEU A 170 -4.85 -12.57 27.39
C LEU A 170 -3.49 -11.89 27.61
N VAL A 171 -3.38 -10.59 27.36
CA VAL A 171 -2.14 -9.84 27.58
C VAL A 171 -1.82 -9.73 29.07
N ASP A 172 -2.80 -9.35 29.88
CA ASP A 172 -2.58 -9.12 31.32
C ASP A 172 -2.41 -10.44 32.10
N GLY A 173 -2.92 -11.55 31.59
CA GLY A 173 -2.82 -12.89 32.17
C GLY A 173 -1.53 -13.66 31.88
N HIS A 174 -0.62 -13.11 31.05
CA HIS A 174 0.60 -13.81 30.64
C HIS A 174 1.87 -13.00 30.94
N PRO A 175 3.02 -13.67 31.14
CA PRO A 175 4.30 -13.00 31.40
C PRO A 175 4.72 -12.08 30.27
N PRO A 176 5.33 -10.90 30.55
CA PRO A 176 5.83 -9.95 29.53
C PRO A 176 7.21 -10.33 28.97
N VAL A 177 7.65 -11.57 29.15
CA VAL A 177 8.92 -12.10 28.64
C VAL A 177 8.61 -13.34 27.80
N PHE A 178 9.17 -13.41 26.62
CA PHE A 178 8.94 -14.51 25.65
C PHE A 178 10.25 -14.96 25.01
N ASP A 179 10.44 -16.28 24.86
CA ASP A 179 11.56 -16.83 24.11
C ASP A 179 11.24 -16.76 22.60
N ILE A 180 11.76 -15.72 21.95
CA ILE A 180 11.45 -15.39 20.57
C ILE A 180 11.95 -16.50 19.63
N ALA A 181 11.08 -16.96 18.77
CA ALA A 181 11.42 -18.00 17.80
C ALA A 181 12.60 -17.56 16.90
N LYS A 182 13.58 -18.45 16.78
CA LYS A 182 14.68 -18.25 15.81
C LYS A 182 14.14 -18.41 14.40
N THR A 183 14.26 -17.36 13.61
CA THR A 183 13.81 -17.32 12.22
C THR A 183 14.92 -16.80 11.32
N GLY A 184 15.03 -17.41 10.14
CA GLY A 184 15.84 -16.89 9.06
C GLY A 184 15.07 -15.91 8.18
N PRO A 185 15.76 -15.25 7.23
CA PRO A 185 15.15 -14.25 6.35
C PRO A 185 14.03 -14.80 5.46
N ASP A 186 14.11 -16.06 5.07
CA ASP A 186 13.13 -16.72 4.19
C ASP A 186 12.05 -17.51 4.96
N ASP A 187 12.09 -17.53 6.30
CA ASP A 187 11.01 -18.11 7.07
C ASP A 187 9.72 -17.30 6.86
N PRO A 188 8.58 -17.96 6.62
CA PRO A 188 7.28 -17.28 6.44
C PRO A 188 6.90 -16.40 7.64
N ALA A 189 6.50 -15.17 7.37
CA ALA A 189 6.13 -14.20 8.41
C ALA A 189 4.79 -13.50 8.15
N LEU A 190 4.46 -13.23 6.89
CA LEU A 190 3.34 -12.39 6.51
C LEU A 190 2.66 -12.92 5.25
N MET A 191 1.32 -12.95 5.24
CA MET A 191 0.53 -13.31 4.08
C MET A 191 -0.47 -12.19 3.78
N ILE A 192 -0.37 -11.58 2.60
CA ILE A 192 -1.31 -10.55 2.14
C ILE A 192 -2.06 -11.06 0.92
N PHE A 193 -3.40 -11.07 0.98
CA PHE A 193 -4.21 -11.44 -0.18
C PHE A 193 -4.27 -10.31 -1.20
N THR A 194 -3.90 -10.63 -2.43
CA THR A 194 -4.01 -9.72 -3.57
C THR A 194 -5.41 -9.82 -4.18
N SER A 195 -5.94 -8.73 -4.70
CA SER A 195 -7.08 -8.76 -5.61
C SER A 195 -6.57 -9.18 -6.99
N GLY A 196 -6.60 -10.47 -7.29
CA GLY A 196 -6.23 -10.94 -8.63
C GLY A 196 -7.11 -10.29 -9.70
N THR A 197 -6.50 -9.83 -10.80
CA THR A 197 -7.24 -9.31 -11.97
C THR A 197 -7.95 -10.44 -12.72
N THR A 198 -7.43 -11.66 -12.61
CA THR A 198 -7.97 -12.88 -13.22
C THR A 198 -8.14 -13.96 -12.16
N GLY A 199 -9.35 -14.13 -11.66
CA GLY A 199 -9.69 -15.20 -10.70
C GLY A 199 -9.74 -14.76 -9.23
N PRO A 200 -9.88 -15.73 -8.29
CA PRO A 200 -10.01 -15.45 -6.87
C PRO A 200 -8.72 -14.85 -6.27
N PRO A 201 -8.85 -14.09 -5.16
CA PRO A 201 -7.69 -13.52 -4.47
C PRO A 201 -6.67 -14.58 -4.05
N LYS A 202 -5.37 -14.27 -4.22
CA LYS A 202 -4.27 -15.17 -3.86
C LYS A 202 -3.50 -14.63 -2.66
N GLY A 203 -3.12 -15.50 -1.75
CA GLY A 203 -2.27 -15.15 -0.60
C GLY A 203 -0.81 -15.06 -1.02
N ALA A 204 -0.26 -13.85 -1.15
CA ALA A 204 1.18 -13.64 -1.35
C ALA A 204 1.90 -13.82 -0.02
N LEU A 205 2.76 -14.84 0.06
CA LEU A 205 3.51 -15.19 1.26
C LEU A 205 4.86 -14.49 1.27
N HIS A 206 5.20 -13.84 2.37
CA HIS A 206 6.48 -13.14 2.55
C HIS A 206 7.29 -13.73 3.69
N GLY A 207 8.61 -13.80 3.49
CA GLY A 207 9.56 -14.11 4.54
C GLY A 207 9.90 -12.87 5.39
N HIS A 208 10.57 -13.11 6.52
CA HIS A 208 11.02 -12.03 7.41
C HIS A 208 11.89 -10.99 6.68
N ARG A 209 12.63 -11.38 5.61
CA ARG A 209 13.48 -10.48 4.81
C ARG A 209 12.72 -9.34 4.12
N VAL A 210 11.40 -9.45 4.01
CA VAL A 210 10.59 -8.39 3.39
C VAL A 210 10.79 -7.05 4.08
N LEU A 211 10.94 -7.03 5.40
CA LEU A 211 11.10 -5.79 6.14
C LEU A 211 12.48 -5.13 5.90
N PRO A 212 13.64 -5.79 6.08
CA PRO A 212 14.92 -5.19 5.69
C PRO A 212 15.00 -4.83 4.21
N GLY A 213 14.30 -5.56 3.32
CA GLY A 213 14.19 -5.24 1.90
C GLY A 213 13.52 -3.89 1.61
N HIS A 214 12.60 -3.44 2.47
CA HIS A 214 11.90 -2.15 2.30
C HIS A 214 12.70 -0.93 2.78
N ILE A 215 13.75 -1.12 3.57
CA ILE A 215 14.47 -0.01 4.19
C ILE A 215 15.10 0.95 3.19
N PRO A 216 15.80 0.50 2.12
CA PRO A 216 16.35 1.41 1.13
C PRO A 216 15.29 2.28 0.45
N GLY A 217 14.13 1.69 0.09
CA GLY A 217 13.00 2.42 -0.49
C GLY A 217 12.46 3.49 0.45
N MET A 218 12.24 3.13 1.71
CA MET A 218 11.77 4.06 2.73
C MET A 218 12.75 5.21 2.96
N GLN A 219 14.05 4.91 3.05
CA GLN A 219 15.10 5.91 3.21
C GLN A 219 15.22 6.82 1.98
N PHE A 220 15.07 6.26 0.79
CA PHE A 220 15.18 6.98 -0.47
C PHE A 220 13.98 7.91 -0.70
N ALA A 221 12.75 7.38 -0.68
CA ALA A 221 11.55 8.17 -0.93
C ALA A 221 11.24 9.19 0.17
N HIS A 222 11.68 8.94 1.40
CA HIS A 222 11.59 9.93 2.49
C HIS A 222 12.90 10.68 2.75
N GLU A 223 13.77 10.76 1.71
CA GLU A 223 14.89 11.72 1.63
C GLU A 223 15.85 11.62 2.80
N GLY A 224 16.51 10.45 2.93
CA GLY A 224 17.44 10.18 4.01
C GLY A 224 16.77 9.93 5.37
N PHE A 225 15.61 9.31 5.34
CA PHE A 225 14.88 8.85 6.54
C PHE A 225 15.70 7.76 7.30
N PRO A 226 15.74 7.78 8.65
CA PRO A 226 15.11 8.75 9.53
C PRO A 226 15.98 9.99 9.78
N ARG A 227 15.33 11.13 10.00
CA ARG A 227 15.97 12.36 10.49
C ARG A 227 15.44 12.72 11.89
N PRO A 228 16.20 13.49 12.69
CA PRO A 228 15.73 13.93 14.00
C PRO A 228 14.35 14.61 13.92
N GLY A 229 13.43 14.16 14.78
CA GLY A 229 12.04 14.65 14.83
C GLY A 229 11.10 14.09 13.76
N ASP A 230 11.54 13.17 12.90
CA ASP A 230 10.64 12.49 11.97
C ASP A 230 9.54 11.72 12.73
N LYS A 231 8.34 11.75 12.19
CA LYS A 231 7.14 11.07 12.66
C LYS A 231 6.29 10.73 11.44
N VAL A 232 5.83 9.50 11.35
CA VAL A 232 5.16 8.97 10.17
C VAL A 232 3.66 8.83 10.39
N TRP A 233 2.89 9.17 9.37
CA TRP A 233 1.46 8.91 9.31
C TRP A 233 1.03 8.43 7.92
N THR A 234 -0.03 7.65 7.87
CA THR A 234 -0.70 7.24 6.63
C THR A 234 -2.20 7.06 6.86
N PRO A 235 -3.07 7.50 5.94
CA PRO A 235 -4.48 7.14 5.96
C PRO A 235 -4.73 5.70 5.49
N SER A 236 -3.72 5.03 4.95
CA SER A 236 -3.85 3.66 4.44
C SER A 236 -3.97 2.65 5.57
N ASP A 237 -4.92 1.72 5.43
CA ASP A 237 -5.10 0.60 6.35
C ASP A 237 -3.83 -0.28 6.41
N TRP A 238 -3.43 -0.67 7.63
CA TRP A 238 -2.29 -1.55 7.86
C TRP A 238 -2.53 -3.01 7.47
N ALA A 239 -3.74 -3.34 7.02
CA ALA A 239 -4.02 -4.62 6.39
C ALA A 239 -3.41 -4.78 4.98
N TRP A 240 -2.89 -3.70 4.41
CA TRP A 240 -2.31 -3.68 3.07
C TRP A 240 -0.80 -3.40 3.10
N ALA A 241 -0.10 -3.92 2.07
CA ALA A 241 1.34 -3.70 1.92
C ALA A 241 1.73 -2.22 2.05
N GLY A 242 0.94 -1.31 1.47
CA GLY A 242 1.19 0.13 1.56
C GLY A 242 1.25 0.66 2.99
N GLY A 243 0.20 0.47 3.77
CA GLY A 243 0.15 0.94 5.17
C GLY A 243 1.12 0.20 6.08
N LEU A 244 1.27 -1.12 5.88
CA LEU A 244 2.08 -1.98 6.73
C LEU A 244 3.59 -1.85 6.44
N LEU A 245 3.97 -1.96 5.15
CA LEU A 245 5.38 -2.08 4.72
C LEU A 245 5.98 -0.76 4.20
N ASN A 246 5.15 0.28 3.94
CA ASN A 246 5.65 1.60 3.52
C ASN A 246 5.42 2.68 4.58
N ALA A 247 4.90 2.31 5.76
CA ALA A 247 4.74 3.23 6.89
C ALA A 247 5.03 2.56 8.22
N LEU A 248 4.23 1.56 8.66
CA LEU A 248 4.30 1.02 10.01
C LEU A 248 5.63 0.32 10.32
N LEU A 249 5.86 -0.86 9.75
CA LEU A 249 6.98 -1.72 10.13
C LEU A 249 8.36 -1.11 9.85
N PRO A 250 8.62 -0.43 8.70
CA PRO A 250 9.91 0.22 8.49
C PRO A 250 10.19 1.35 9.48
N SER A 251 9.16 2.12 9.87
CA SER A 251 9.31 3.18 10.86
C SER A 251 9.65 2.61 12.23
N LEU A 252 8.96 1.55 12.66
CA LEU A 252 9.27 0.86 13.91
C LEU A 252 10.69 0.28 13.90
N LEU A 253 11.13 -0.35 12.79
CA LEU A 253 12.50 -0.86 12.67
C LEU A 253 13.55 0.25 12.79
N LEU A 254 13.26 1.45 12.26
CA LEU A 254 14.16 2.59 12.26
C LEU A 254 13.99 3.50 13.50
N GLY A 255 13.14 3.13 14.45
CA GLY A 255 12.94 3.86 15.70
C GLY A 255 12.18 5.17 15.54
N VAL A 256 11.30 5.28 14.55
CA VAL A 256 10.49 6.48 14.28
C VAL A 256 9.05 6.24 14.72
N PRO A 257 8.44 7.18 15.47
CA PRO A 257 7.07 7.07 15.89
C PRO A 257 6.09 7.05 14.71
N VAL A 258 5.08 6.18 14.80
CA VAL A 258 3.98 6.12 13.83
C VAL A 258 2.70 6.60 14.48
N VAL A 259 1.95 7.45 13.77
CA VAL A 259 0.64 7.91 14.21
C VAL A 259 -0.44 6.97 13.67
N SER A 260 -1.25 6.41 14.56
CA SER A 260 -2.45 5.65 14.22
C SER A 260 -3.68 6.56 14.22
N SER A 261 -4.57 6.31 13.27
CA SER A 261 -5.85 7.00 13.17
C SER A 261 -6.92 6.04 12.65
N PRO A 262 -7.93 5.70 13.43
CA PRO A 262 -8.87 4.62 13.10
C PRO A 262 -9.99 5.03 12.12
N ALA A 263 -9.84 6.11 11.38
CA ALA A 263 -10.87 6.61 10.47
C ALA A 263 -11.22 5.57 9.39
N GLN A 264 -12.49 5.19 9.31
CA GLN A 264 -12.99 4.24 8.32
C GLN A 264 -13.16 4.86 6.92
N LYS A 265 -13.43 6.15 6.85
CA LYS A 265 -13.58 6.91 5.61
C LYS A 265 -12.61 8.08 5.60
N PHE A 266 -11.92 8.25 4.47
CA PHE A 266 -10.99 9.37 4.32
C PHE A 266 -11.73 10.70 4.31
N ASP A 267 -11.27 11.62 5.13
CA ASP A 267 -11.70 13.01 5.18
C ASP A 267 -10.47 13.93 5.06
N ALA A 268 -10.50 14.84 4.10
CA ALA A 268 -9.36 15.72 3.79
C ALA A 268 -9.05 16.72 4.92
N GLY A 269 -10.08 17.28 5.55
CA GLY A 269 -9.91 18.19 6.68
C GLY A 269 -9.32 17.49 7.89
N MET A 270 -9.82 16.29 8.19
CA MET A 270 -9.28 15.45 9.26
C MET A 270 -7.84 15.02 8.99
N ALA A 271 -7.48 14.69 7.74
CA ALA A 271 -6.11 14.37 7.37
C ALA A 271 -5.14 15.52 7.67
N TYR A 272 -5.48 16.74 7.29
CA TYR A 272 -4.69 17.93 7.64
C TYR A 272 -4.63 18.18 9.13
N ARG A 273 -5.74 17.99 9.84
CA ARG A 273 -5.81 18.13 11.30
C ARG A 273 -4.87 17.15 12.01
N ILE A 274 -4.91 15.85 11.62
CA ILE A 274 -4.02 14.83 12.15
C ILE A 274 -2.56 15.22 11.93
N MET A 275 -2.19 15.57 10.70
CA MET A 275 -0.81 15.95 10.38
C MET A 275 -0.32 17.17 11.17
N ALA A 276 -1.18 18.15 11.39
CA ALA A 276 -0.85 19.35 12.14
C ALA A 276 -0.73 19.10 13.65
N GLU A 277 -1.75 18.49 14.27
CA GLU A 277 -1.81 18.26 15.72
C GLU A 277 -0.75 17.28 16.18
N MET A 278 -0.56 16.17 15.43
CA MET A 278 0.44 15.15 15.73
C MET A 278 1.85 15.51 15.26
N LYS A 279 2.04 16.67 14.62
CA LYS A 279 3.35 17.13 14.10
C LYS A 279 4.01 16.09 13.18
N VAL A 280 3.22 15.56 12.24
CA VAL A 280 3.68 14.58 11.25
C VAL A 280 4.67 15.25 10.30
N ARG A 281 5.84 14.64 10.11
CA ARG A 281 6.88 15.12 9.19
C ARG A 281 6.98 14.30 7.91
N ASN A 282 6.57 13.04 7.97
CA ASN A 282 6.63 12.11 6.85
C ASN A 282 5.27 11.44 6.68
N ALA A 283 4.70 11.50 5.50
CA ALA A 283 3.41 10.87 5.25
C ALA A 283 3.48 9.94 4.02
N PHE A 284 2.86 8.77 4.14
CA PHE A 284 2.52 7.96 2.97
C PHE A 284 1.05 8.21 2.65
N ILE A 285 0.76 8.85 1.52
CA ILE A 285 -0.60 9.23 1.12
C ILE A 285 -0.87 8.73 -0.30
N PRO A 286 -1.83 7.82 -0.51
CA PRO A 286 -2.19 7.35 -1.85
C PRO A 286 -2.67 8.48 -2.76
N PRO A 287 -2.49 8.38 -4.09
CA PRO A 287 -2.87 9.44 -5.04
C PRO A 287 -4.34 9.85 -4.94
N THR A 288 -5.27 8.92 -4.80
CA THR A 288 -6.70 9.24 -4.60
C THR A 288 -6.93 10.11 -3.35
N ALA A 289 -6.25 9.84 -2.24
CA ALA A 289 -6.35 10.67 -1.04
C ALA A 289 -5.74 12.07 -1.27
N LEU A 290 -4.61 12.18 -1.97
CA LEU A 290 -4.02 13.48 -2.35
C LEU A 290 -4.99 14.29 -3.23
N ARG A 291 -5.67 13.66 -4.19
CA ARG A 291 -6.69 14.31 -5.03
C ARG A 291 -7.86 14.84 -4.20
N LEU A 292 -8.33 14.07 -3.23
CA LEU A 292 -9.37 14.50 -2.31
C LEU A 292 -8.91 15.67 -1.41
N MET A 293 -7.62 15.70 -1.01
CA MET A 293 -7.04 16.80 -0.23
C MET A 293 -7.02 18.13 -0.98
N ARG A 294 -7.08 18.13 -2.32
CA ARG A 294 -7.20 19.35 -3.14
C ARG A 294 -8.48 20.14 -2.85
N SER A 295 -9.53 19.52 -2.30
CA SER A 295 -10.78 20.18 -1.94
C SER A 295 -10.64 21.20 -0.80
N VAL A 296 -9.57 21.13 -0.01
CA VAL A 296 -9.29 22.08 1.06
C VAL A 296 -8.46 23.23 0.51
N SER A 297 -9.06 24.40 0.41
CA SER A 297 -8.39 25.62 -0.02
C SER A 297 -7.40 26.11 1.04
N ASP A 298 -6.22 26.51 0.59
CA ASP A 298 -5.15 27.11 1.40
C ASP A 298 -4.84 26.36 2.72
N PRO A 299 -4.44 25.07 2.63
CA PRO A 299 -4.27 24.23 3.82
C PRO A 299 -3.12 24.72 4.73
N ARG A 300 -2.11 25.39 4.18
CA ARG A 300 -0.96 25.87 4.98
C ARG A 300 -1.30 27.07 5.86
N SER A 301 -2.29 27.87 5.50
CA SER A 301 -2.76 28.94 6.37
C SER A 301 -3.70 28.44 7.47
N LYS A 302 -4.40 27.33 7.21
CA LYS A 302 -5.39 26.77 8.13
C LYS A 302 -4.79 25.78 9.14
N TYR A 303 -3.69 25.12 8.77
CA TYR A 303 -3.09 24.05 9.56
C TYR A 303 -1.57 24.28 9.70
N ASP A 304 -1.06 24.14 10.92
CA ASP A 304 0.38 24.28 11.22
C ASP A 304 1.12 23.00 10.81
N LEU A 305 1.31 22.85 9.49
CA LEU A 305 1.95 21.68 8.89
C LEU A 305 3.47 21.77 8.97
N VAL A 306 4.09 20.73 9.54
CA VAL A 306 5.55 20.56 9.62
C VAL A 306 6.06 19.45 8.68
N LEU A 307 5.26 19.11 7.67
CA LEU A 307 5.58 18.06 6.70
C LEU A 307 6.93 18.32 6.02
N ARG A 308 7.76 17.29 5.96
CA ARG A 308 9.04 17.25 5.27
C ARG A 308 8.96 16.47 3.97
N THR A 309 8.32 15.31 3.99
CA THR A 309 8.17 14.46 2.81
C THR A 309 6.79 13.84 2.72
N ILE A 310 6.31 13.67 1.49
CA ILE A 310 5.15 12.85 1.17
C ILE A 310 5.60 11.79 0.18
N GLY A 311 5.45 10.52 0.55
CA GLY A 311 5.52 9.40 -0.36
C GLY A 311 4.14 9.04 -0.89
N SER A 312 4.03 8.63 -2.15
CA SER A 312 2.76 8.24 -2.76
C SER A 312 2.90 7.02 -3.66
N ALA A 313 1.98 6.07 -3.56
CA ALA A 313 1.99 4.84 -4.34
C ALA A 313 0.61 4.18 -4.39
N GLY A 314 0.52 3.12 -5.21
CA GLY A 314 -0.67 2.28 -5.34
C GLY A 314 -1.47 2.57 -6.60
N GLU A 315 -1.37 3.78 -7.11
CA GLU A 315 -1.90 4.26 -8.39
C GLU A 315 -0.88 5.24 -8.98
N ALA A 316 -1.03 5.61 -10.26
CA ALA A 316 -0.25 6.70 -10.84
C ALA A 316 -0.57 8.03 -10.12
N LEU A 317 0.48 8.74 -9.69
CA LEU A 317 0.32 10.05 -9.04
C LEU A 317 -0.25 11.08 -10.01
N GLY A 318 0.30 11.09 -11.22
CA GLY A 318 -0.03 12.04 -12.26
C GLY A 318 0.65 13.40 -12.08
N ARG A 319 0.85 14.09 -13.21
CA ARG A 319 1.50 15.41 -13.26
C ARG A 319 0.70 16.47 -12.49
N GLU A 320 -0.60 16.46 -12.64
CA GLU A 320 -1.49 17.47 -12.03
C GLU A 320 -1.45 17.43 -10.50
N THR A 321 -1.47 16.22 -9.91
CA THR A 321 -1.39 16.04 -8.45
C THR A 321 0.00 16.39 -7.93
N TYR A 322 1.05 16.03 -8.67
CA TYR A 322 2.43 16.36 -8.36
C TYR A 322 2.64 17.89 -8.32
N GLU A 323 2.19 18.62 -9.35
CA GLU A 323 2.35 20.09 -9.42
C GLU A 323 1.49 20.81 -8.37
N TRP A 324 0.27 20.33 -8.13
CA TRP A 324 -0.56 20.86 -7.05
C TRP A 324 0.15 20.77 -5.69
N ALA A 325 0.71 19.64 -5.35
CA ALA A 325 1.40 19.47 -4.06
C ALA A 325 2.61 20.41 -3.94
N ARG A 326 3.39 20.58 -5.02
CA ARG A 326 4.50 21.54 -5.05
C ARG A 326 4.05 22.97 -4.80
N HIS A 327 2.98 23.41 -5.46
CA HIS A 327 2.51 24.80 -5.35
C HIS A 327 1.76 25.05 -4.04
N THR A 328 0.89 24.13 -3.63
CA THR A 328 -0.01 24.32 -2.49
C THR A 328 0.60 23.90 -1.16
N LEU A 329 1.27 22.74 -1.14
CA LEU A 329 1.90 22.21 0.08
C LEU A 329 3.38 22.58 0.19
N GLY A 330 4.01 23.07 -0.88
CA GLY A 330 5.45 23.36 -0.93
C GLY A 330 6.30 22.08 -0.81
N ILE A 331 5.77 20.92 -1.18
CA ILE A 331 6.40 19.61 -1.06
C ILE A 331 6.41 18.92 -2.41
N THR A 332 7.57 18.40 -2.81
CA THR A 332 7.65 17.45 -3.92
C THR A 332 7.18 16.09 -3.41
N VAL A 333 6.10 15.56 -3.98
CA VAL A 333 5.65 14.20 -3.66
C VAL A 333 6.58 13.21 -4.32
N ASN A 334 7.17 12.33 -3.54
CA ASN A 334 8.01 11.25 -4.04
C ASN A 334 7.13 10.04 -4.37
N GLU A 335 6.86 9.85 -5.66
CA GLU A 335 6.12 8.68 -6.13
C GLU A 335 6.99 7.43 -6.01
N PHE A 336 6.37 6.30 -5.65
CA PHE A 336 7.05 5.02 -5.64
C PHE A 336 6.12 3.89 -6.09
N TYR A 337 6.71 2.78 -6.50
CA TYR A 337 6.00 1.68 -7.12
C TYR A 337 6.46 0.34 -6.59
N GLY A 338 5.49 -0.55 -6.56
CA GLY A 338 5.62 -1.98 -6.31
C GLY A 338 4.24 -2.62 -6.26
N GLN A 339 4.25 -3.90 -6.07
CA GLN A 339 3.06 -4.74 -5.90
C GLN A 339 3.13 -5.48 -4.57
N THR A 340 2.06 -6.20 -4.19
CA THR A 340 2.14 -7.07 -3.02
C THR A 340 3.26 -8.10 -3.17
N GLU A 341 3.51 -8.59 -4.37
CA GLU A 341 4.53 -9.58 -4.71
C GLU A 341 5.97 -9.04 -4.68
N CYS A 342 6.16 -7.73 -4.87
CA CYS A 342 7.48 -7.07 -4.93
C CYS A 342 7.34 -5.58 -4.65
N ASN A 343 7.20 -5.21 -3.38
CA ASN A 343 6.90 -3.83 -3.02
C ASN A 343 8.16 -2.98 -2.88
N PHE A 344 8.03 -1.71 -3.35
CA PHE A 344 8.96 -0.61 -3.17
C PHE A 344 10.26 -0.73 -3.97
N VAL A 345 10.16 -1.05 -5.26
CA VAL A 345 11.31 -1.29 -6.15
C VAL A 345 11.69 -0.11 -7.04
N LEU A 346 10.75 0.82 -7.29
CA LEU A 346 10.99 2.09 -7.99
C LEU A 346 10.57 3.24 -7.09
N ALA A 347 11.27 4.36 -7.15
CA ALA A 347 10.88 5.57 -6.45
C ALA A 347 11.48 6.84 -7.07
N SER A 348 10.81 7.96 -6.82
CA SER A 348 11.40 9.29 -6.89
C SER A 348 11.92 9.74 -5.54
N SER A 349 12.86 10.69 -5.55
CA SER A 349 13.42 11.32 -4.35
C SER A 349 13.99 12.68 -4.69
N ALA A 350 13.35 13.74 -4.20
CA ALA A 350 13.74 15.11 -4.51
C ALA A 350 15.16 15.42 -3.99
N ALA A 351 15.50 14.95 -2.79
CA ALA A 351 16.82 15.21 -2.19
C ALA A 351 17.99 14.60 -2.98
N TYR A 352 17.74 13.53 -3.73
CA TYR A 352 18.77 12.85 -4.54
C TYR A 352 18.67 13.17 -6.03
N GLY A 353 17.85 14.18 -6.41
CA GLY A 353 17.72 14.64 -7.79
C GLY A 353 16.89 13.70 -8.71
N VAL A 354 16.16 12.75 -8.14
CA VAL A 354 15.27 11.86 -8.91
C VAL A 354 13.85 12.38 -8.84
N THR A 355 13.54 13.36 -9.70
CA THR A 355 12.19 13.97 -9.78
C THR A 355 11.84 14.24 -11.23
N LYS A 356 10.71 13.70 -11.67
CA LYS A 356 10.17 13.94 -13.01
C LYS A 356 8.65 13.78 -12.96
N ALA A 357 7.93 14.88 -13.18
CA ALA A 357 6.46 14.85 -13.16
C ALA A 357 5.91 13.87 -14.22
N GLY A 358 5.03 12.95 -13.80
CA GLY A 358 4.45 11.92 -14.65
C GLY A 358 5.30 10.65 -14.80
N ALA A 359 6.47 10.58 -14.15
CA ALA A 359 7.24 9.35 -14.02
C ALA A 359 7.25 8.87 -12.57
N ILE A 360 7.24 7.56 -12.35
CA ILE A 360 7.37 6.95 -11.03
C ILE A 360 8.71 7.35 -10.38
N GLY A 361 9.78 7.31 -11.16
CA GLY A 361 11.14 7.53 -10.69
C GLY A 361 12.12 6.54 -11.31
N ARG A 362 13.16 6.19 -10.53
CA ARG A 362 14.22 5.25 -10.92
C ARG A 362 14.25 4.05 -9.96
N ALA A 363 14.99 3.02 -10.30
CA ALA A 363 15.15 1.86 -9.42
C ALA A 363 15.68 2.29 -8.03
N VAL A 364 15.05 1.81 -6.97
CA VAL A 364 15.55 2.03 -5.61
C VAL A 364 16.92 1.34 -5.47
N PRO A 365 17.91 1.95 -4.79
CA PRO A 365 19.21 1.30 -4.59
C PRO A 365 19.10 -0.11 -4.04
N GLY A 366 19.73 -1.06 -4.73
CA GLY A 366 19.69 -2.50 -4.43
C GLY A 366 18.71 -3.31 -5.27
N HIS A 367 17.75 -2.68 -5.94
CA HIS A 367 16.81 -3.35 -6.83
C HIS A 367 17.22 -3.17 -8.28
N ARG A 368 17.12 -4.22 -9.09
CA ARG A 368 17.27 -4.13 -10.54
C ARG A 368 15.91 -4.24 -11.20
N VAL A 369 15.49 -3.17 -11.86
CA VAL A 369 14.21 -3.07 -12.58
C VAL A 369 14.47 -2.77 -14.03
N ALA A 370 13.74 -3.42 -14.93
CA ALA A 370 13.85 -3.22 -16.38
C ALA A 370 12.46 -3.27 -17.04
N ILE A 371 12.38 -2.77 -18.26
CA ILE A 371 11.24 -2.98 -19.14
C ILE A 371 11.57 -4.18 -20.03
N VAL A 372 10.72 -5.20 -19.99
CA VAL A 372 10.94 -6.45 -20.70
C VAL A 372 9.77 -6.84 -21.59
N SER A 373 10.06 -7.65 -22.61
CA SER A 373 9.05 -8.31 -23.43
C SER A 373 8.32 -9.40 -22.66
N GLU A 374 7.25 -9.96 -23.21
CA GLU A 374 6.55 -11.13 -22.66
C GLU A 374 7.47 -12.34 -22.50
N THR A 375 8.51 -12.43 -23.32
CA THR A 375 9.53 -13.51 -23.26
C THR A 375 10.67 -13.21 -22.31
N GLY A 376 10.66 -12.08 -21.58
CA GLY A 376 11.66 -11.71 -20.58
C GLY A 376 12.95 -11.10 -21.17
N ASP A 377 12.93 -10.65 -22.41
CA ASP A 377 14.07 -9.95 -23.03
C ASP A 377 13.96 -8.45 -22.72
N GLU A 378 15.05 -7.81 -22.27
CA GLU A 378 15.08 -6.37 -22.03
C GLU A 378 14.83 -5.60 -23.33
N LEU A 379 13.95 -4.59 -23.27
CA LEU A 379 13.58 -3.77 -24.42
C LEU A 379 14.44 -2.50 -24.52
N PRO A 380 14.62 -1.96 -25.73
CA PRO A 380 15.28 -0.67 -25.93
C PRO A 380 14.59 0.48 -25.18
N VAL A 381 15.37 1.52 -24.88
CA VAL A 381 14.87 2.76 -24.27
C VAL A 381 13.72 3.35 -25.08
N GLY A 382 12.63 3.68 -24.41
CA GLY A 382 11.41 4.26 -24.97
C GLY A 382 10.38 3.24 -25.48
N GLU A 383 10.74 1.98 -25.64
CA GLU A 383 9.78 0.95 -26.02
C GLU A 383 8.90 0.53 -24.84
N PRO A 384 7.58 0.32 -25.06
CA PRO A 384 6.67 -0.15 -24.02
C PRO A 384 6.84 -1.64 -23.80
N GLY A 385 6.83 -2.06 -22.53
CA GLY A 385 6.87 -3.45 -22.13
C GLY A 385 6.50 -3.64 -20.67
N GLN A 386 6.61 -4.85 -20.17
CA GLN A 386 6.31 -5.12 -18.77
C GLN A 386 7.42 -4.59 -17.86
N ILE A 387 7.00 -3.92 -16.77
CA ILE A 387 7.91 -3.59 -15.67
C ILE A 387 8.28 -4.91 -14.99
N ALA A 388 9.57 -5.20 -14.91
CA ALA A 388 10.07 -6.47 -14.36
C ALA A 388 11.19 -6.24 -13.35
N ILE A 389 11.25 -7.08 -12.32
CA ILE A 389 12.23 -7.02 -11.24
C ILE A 389 13.12 -8.26 -11.31
N ALA A 390 14.45 -8.06 -11.29
CA ALA A 390 15.39 -9.17 -11.32
C ALA A 390 15.27 -10.03 -10.04
N SER A 391 15.20 -11.34 -10.23
CA SER A 391 15.15 -12.32 -9.15
C SER A 391 16.55 -12.96 -8.93
N PRO A 392 16.97 -13.21 -7.67
CA PRO A 392 16.24 -12.97 -6.43
C PRO A 392 16.32 -11.51 -5.96
N ASP A 393 15.31 -11.08 -5.20
CA ASP A 393 15.29 -9.76 -4.56
C ASP A 393 14.67 -9.86 -3.15
N PRO A 394 15.19 -9.14 -2.14
CA PRO A 394 14.72 -9.26 -0.75
C PRO A 394 13.24 -8.93 -0.55
N VAL A 395 12.68 -8.02 -1.34
CA VAL A 395 11.25 -7.65 -1.22
C VAL A 395 10.31 -8.60 -1.93
N MET A 396 10.84 -9.52 -2.76
CA MET A 396 9.99 -10.50 -3.43
C MET A 396 9.33 -11.45 -2.44
N PHE A 397 8.07 -11.73 -2.72
CA PHE A 397 7.33 -12.77 -2.01
C PHE A 397 7.99 -14.16 -2.14
N LEU A 398 7.67 -15.07 -1.25
CA LEU A 398 8.13 -16.46 -1.33
C LEU A 398 7.35 -17.27 -2.38
N GLY A 399 6.14 -16.82 -2.69
CA GLY A 399 5.21 -17.40 -3.63
C GLY A 399 3.77 -17.19 -3.22
N TYR A 400 2.83 -17.63 -4.03
CA TYR A 400 1.43 -17.68 -3.65
C TYR A 400 1.14 -18.92 -2.80
N TRP A 401 0.43 -18.74 -1.70
CA TRP A 401 0.03 -19.80 -0.79
C TRP A 401 -0.79 -20.86 -1.51
N ASP A 402 -0.35 -22.12 -1.44
CA ASP A 402 -0.95 -23.28 -2.09
C ASP A 402 -1.20 -23.15 -3.62
N ASP A 403 -0.46 -22.24 -4.31
CA ASP A 403 -0.57 -22.05 -5.77
C ASP A 403 0.82 -21.89 -6.43
N MET A 404 1.56 -23.00 -6.49
CA MET A 404 2.89 -23.04 -7.11
C MET A 404 2.81 -22.69 -8.59
N ALA A 405 1.81 -23.17 -9.30
CA ALA A 405 1.65 -22.89 -10.72
C ALA A 405 1.44 -21.39 -11.02
N ALA A 406 0.71 -20.67 -10.18
CA ALA A 406 0.61 -19.22 -10.32
C ALA A 406 1.90 -18.51 -9.94
N THR A 407 2.65 -19.05 -8.98
CA THR A 407 3.96 -18.53 -8.60
C THR A 407 4.95 -18.63 -9.77
N GLU A 408 5.08 -19.82 -10.36
CA GLU A 408 6.01 -20.07 -11.47
C GLU A 408 5.71 -19.19 -12.68
N ARG A 409 4.43 -18.96 -13.00
CA ARG A 409 4.03 -18.05 -14.11
C ARG A 409 4.49 -16.60 -13.93
N LYS A 410 4.80 -16.19 -12.71
CA LYS A 410 5.33 -14.84 -12.44
C LYS A 410 6.79 -14.67 -12.87
N PHE A 411 7.52 -15.76 -13.07
CA PHE A 411 8.96 -15.70 -13.32
C PHE A 411 9.31 -16.17 -14.73
N VAL A 412 9.99 -15.28 -15.49
CA VAL A 412 10.47 -15.57 -16.84
C VAL A 412 11.92 -15.11 -16.95
N LYS A 413 12.85 -16.00 -17.33
CA LYS A 413 14.28 -15.70 -17.53
C LYS A 413 14.94 -14.93 -16.37
N GLY A 414 14.56 -15.23 -15.12
CA GLY A 414 15.13 -14.55 -13.94
C GLY A 414 14.47 -13.19 -13.63
N TRP A 415 13.39 -12.82 -14.30
CA TRP A 415 12.56 -11.66 -14.01
C TRP A 415 11.25 -12.06 -13.36
N LEU A 416 10.85 -11.35 -12.32
CA LEU A 416 9.48 -11.34 -11.85
C LEU A 416 8.68 -10.35 -12.71
N LEU A 417 7.70 -10.83 -13.44
CA LEU A 417 6.81 -10.05 -14.29
C LEU A 417 5.65 -9.47 -13.46
N THR A 418 5.48 -8.15 -13.50
CA THR A 418 4.44 -7.47 -12.71
C THR A 418 3.06 -7.56 -13.35
N GLY A 419 2.98 -7.65 -14.68
CA GLY A 419 1.76 -7.44 -15.46
C GLY A 419 1.40 -5.95 -15.61
N ASP A 420 2.29 -5.05 -15.19
CA ASP A 420 2.17 -3.61 -15.38
C ASP A 420 3.04 -3.19 -16.57
N ILE A 421 2.48 -2.38 -17.47
CA ILE A 421 3.16 -1.86 -18.66
C ILE A 421 3.76 -0.50 -18.33
N GLY A 422 4.98 -0.29 -18.80
CA GLY A 422 5.69 0.98 -18.65
C GLY A 422 6.76 1.16 -19.70
N ARG A 423 7.48 2.28 -19.60
CA ARG A 423 8.60 2.63 -20.49
C ARG A 423 9.74 3.18 -19.64
N GLN A 424 10.96 2.95 -20.11
CA GLN A 424 12.15 3.57 -19.53
C GLN A 424 12.72 4.60 -20.49
N ASP A 425 13.00 5.80 -20.01
CA ASP A 425 13.66 6.83 -20.82
C ASP A 425 15.20 6.75 -20.74
N ALA A 426 15.88 7.62 -21.50
CA ALA A 426 17.34 7.67 -21.59
C ALA A 426 18.01 8.06 -20.26
N GLU A 427 17.29 8.68 -19.33
CA GLU A 427 17.77 9.07 -18.01
C GLU A 427 17.50 7.97 -16.96
N GLY A 428 16.85 6.85 -17.35
CA GLY A 428 16.52 5.72 -16.49
C GLY A 428 15.23 5.89 -15.69
N TYR A 429 14.42 6.93 -15.97
CA TYR A 429 13.09 7.06 -15.37
C TYR A 429 12.11 6.08 -16.00
N ILE A 430 11.30 5.47 -15.15
CA ILE A 430 10.22 4.56 -15.57
C ILE A 430 8.88 5.26 -15.39
N THR A 431 8.06 5.25 -16.45
CA THR A 431 6.66 5.67 -16.45
C THR A 431 5.75 4.46 -16.36
N PHE A 432 4.55 4.64 -15.82
CA PHE A 432 3.50 3.64 -15.76
C PHE A 432 2.44 3.98 -16.83
N ASP A 433 2.27 3.12 -17.82
CA ASP A 433 1.29 3.29 -18.88
C ASP A 433 -0.07 2.67 -18.51
N GLY A 434 -0.07 1.62 -17.68
CA GLY A 434 -1.28 0.93 -17.24
C GLY A 434 -1.00 -0.54 -16.90
N ARG A 435 -2.06 -1.24 -16.52
CA ARG A 435 -2.01 -2.69 -16.43
C ARG A 435 -2.19 -3.29 -17.81
N ASP A 436 -1.57 -4.41 -18.07
CA ASP A 436 -1.73 -5.11 -19.36
C ASP A 436 -3.19 -5.44 -19.68
N ASP A 437 -3.98 -5.76 -18.65
CA ASP A 437 -5.42 -6.04 -18.72
C ASP A 437 -6.33 -4.80 -18.70
N ASP A 438 -5.79 -3.59 -18.47
CA ASP A 438 -6.51 -2.31 -18.47
C ASP A 438 -6.19 -1.44 -19.71
N VAL A 439 -5.21 -1.82 -20.51
CA VAL A 439 -4.83 -1.09 -21.73
C VAL A 439 -5.99 -1.11 -22.73
N ILE A 440 -6.39 0.07 -23.19
CA ILE A 440 -7.50 0.26 -24.13
C ILE A 440 -6.95 0.07 -25.55
N THR A 441 -7.53 -0.85 -26.31
CA THR A 441 -7.11 -1.11 -27.69
C THR A 441 -8.05 -0.41 -28.67
N SER A 442 -7.67 0.77 -29.16
CA SER A 442 -8.51 1.58 -30.05
C SER A 442 -7.84 1.83 -31.41
N SER A 443 -8.45 1.38 -32.49
CA SER A 443 -7.94 1.57 -33.86
C SER A 443 -6.48 1.13 -34.07
N GLY A 444 -6.04 0.06 -33.36
CA GLY A 444 -4.67 -0.46 -33.39
C GLY A 444 -3.69 0.26 -32.44
N TYR A 445 -4.12 1.28 -31.72
CA TYR A 445 -3.33 1.93 -30.66
C TYR A 445 -3.56 1.23 -29.32
N ARG A 446 -2.49 1.05 -28.56
CA ARG A 446 -2.55 0.64 -27.14
C ARG A 446 -2.48 1.89 -26.28
N ILE A 447 -3.57 2.22 -25.61
CA ILE A 447 -3.77 3.46 -24.88
C ILE A 447 -3.81 3.16 -23.40
N GLY A 448 -2.89 3.74 -22.64
CA GLY A 448 -2.86 3.65 -21.19
C GLY A 448 -3.92 4.56 -20.56
N PRO A 449 -4.77 4.07 -19.65
CA PRO A 449 -5.79 4.91 -19.01
C PRO A 449 -5.21 5.99 -18.11
N ALA A 450 -4.01 5.78 -17.56
CA ALA A 450 -3.40 6.67 -16.57
C ALA A 450 -3.17 8.09 -17.08
N GLU A 451 -2.68 8.25 -18.31
CA GLU A 451 -2.41 9.57 -18.92
C GLU A 451 -3.70 10.34 -19.19
N ILE A 452 -4.74 9.63 -19.64
CA ILE A 452 -6.07 10.21 -19.84
C ILE A 452 -6.68 10.69 -18.52
N GLU A 453 -6.61 9.84 -17.48
CA GLU A 453 -7.14 10.15 -16.15
C GLU A 453 -6.42 11.37 -15.54
N ASP A 454 -5.10 11.45 -15.69
CA ASP A 454 -4.32 12.60 -15.23
C ASP A 454 -4.74 13.89 -15.96
N CYS A 455 -4.87 13.84 -17.26
CA CYS A 455 -5.35 14.98 -18.06
C CYS A 455 -6.78 15.41 -17.64
N LEU A 456 -7.67 14.45 -17.41
CA LEU A 456 -9.05 14.72 -16.96
C LEU A 456 -9.07 15.40 -15.59
N ILE A 457 -8.23 14.98 -14.65
CA ILE A 457 -8.12 15.55 -13.29
C ILE A 457 -7.59 16.99 -13.32
N GLY A 458 -6.87 17.38 -14.37
CA GLY A 458 -6.47 18.76 -14.61
C GLY A 458 -7.63 19.71 -14.94
N HIS A 459 -8.80 19.18 -15.33
CA HIS A 459 -9.97 20.01 -15.65
C HIS A 459 -10.65 20.52 -14.34
N PRO A 460 -10.99 21.84 -14.22
CA PRO A 460 -11.51 22.42 -12.97
C PRO A 460 -12.77 21.75 -12.42
N ALA A 461 -13.63 21.23 -13.29
CA ALA A 461 -14.87 20.56 -12.91
C ALA A 461 -14.68 19.10 -12.48
N VAL A 462 -13.48 18.51 -12.62
CA VAL A 462 -13.23 17.08 -12.37
C VAL A 462 -12.57 16.89 -11.02
N GLN A 463 -13.20 16.12 -10.14
CA GLN A 463 -12.63 15.71 -8.85
C GLN A 463 -11.88 14.36 -8.97
N LEU A 464 -12.54 13.37 -9.57
CA LEU A 464 -11.98 12.04 -9.85
C LEU A 464 -12.40 11.60 -11.24
N ALA A 465 -11.55 10.81 -11.89
CA ALA A 465 -11.81 10.26 -13.21
C ALA A 465 -11.30 8.81 -13.31
N ALA A 466 -11.98 8.01 -14.14
CA ALA A 466 -11.51 6.70 -14.56
C ALA A 466 -11.78 6.52 -16.06
N ALA A 467 -10.79 6.01 -16.80
CA ALA A 467 -10.90 5.72 -18.22
C ALA A 467 -10.89 4.20 -18.46
N VAL A 468 -11.77 3.73 -19.33
CA VAL A 468 -11.87 2.31 -19.71
C VAL A 468 -12.15 2.17 -21.21
N GLY A 469 -11.82 1.01 -21.78
CA GLY A 469 -12.28 0.61 -23.09
C GLY A 469 -13.77 0.25 -23.08
N LYS A 470 -14.54 0.82 -23.99
CA LYS A 470 -15.90 0.40 -24.33
C LYS A 470 -15.85 -0.30 -25.69
N PRO A 471 -16.41 -1.51 -25.86
CA PRO A 471 -16.43 -2.20 -27.14
C PRO A 471 -17.01 -1.32 -28.26
N ASP A 472 -16.37 -1.33 -29.42
CA ASP A 472 -16.76 -0.57 -30.60
C ASP A 472 -16.58 -1.41 -31.87
N ALA A 473 -17.61 -1.45 -32.73
CA ALA A 473 -17.63 -2.32 -33.90
C ALA A 473 -16.56 -1.95 -34.96
N VAL A 474 -16.07 -0.71 -34.96
CA VAL A 474 -15.11 -0.21 -35.96
C VAL A 474 -13.70 -0.12 -35.41
N ARG A 475 -13.56 0.23 -34.12
CA ARG A 475 -12.29 0.57 -33.48
C ARG A 475 -11.78 -0.48 -32.53
N THR A 476 -12.46 -1.58 -32.36
CA THR A 476 -12.30 -2.58 -31.32
C THR A 476 -12.80 -2.04 -29.98
N GLU A 477 -12.27 -0.90 -29.52
CA GLU A 477 -12.72 -0.17 -28.33
C GLU A 477 -12.66 1.34 -28.58
N ILE A 478 -13.48 2.08 -27.86
CA ILE A 478 -13.36 3.52 -27.70
C ILE A 478 -13.02 3.85 -26.25
N VAL A 479 -12.37 4.97 -26.04
CA VAL A 479 -12.13 5.49 -24.68
C VAL A 479 -13.44 6.03 -24.13
N LYS A 480 -13.90 5.49 -22.99
CA LYS A 480 -15.00 6.01 -22.19
C LYS A 480 -14.47 6.49 -20.84
N ALA A 481 -14.83 7.73 -20.46
CA ALA A 481 -14.45 8.29 -19.16
C ALA A 481 -15.65 8.36 -18.21
N TYR A 482 -15.46 7.87 -16.99
CA TYR A 482 -16.36 8.05 -15.86
C TYR A 482 -15.81 9.15 -14.96
N ILE A 483 -16.63 10.15 -14.63
CA ILE A 483 -16.19 11.37 -13.96
C ILE A 483 -17.03 11.65 -12.73
N VAL A 484 -16.35 11.89 -11.61
CA VAL A 484 -16.93 12.49 -10.41
C VAL A 484 -16.63 13.99 -10.44
N LEU A 485 -17.66 14.80 -10.40
CA LEU A 485 -17.53 16.26 -10.49
C LEU A 485 -17.05 16.89 -9.17
N SER A 486 -16.30 17.97 -9.30
CA SER A 486 -15.94 18.84 -8.17
C SER A 486 -17.20 19.53 -7.61
N PRO A 487 -17.23 19.85 -6.31
CA PRO A 487 -18.36 20.57 -5.70
C PRO A 487 -18.71 21.86 -6.46
N GLY A 488 -20.01 22.09 -6.68
CA GLY A 488 -20.51 23.27 -7.40
C GLY A 488 -20.66 23.10 -8.91
N HIS A 489 -20.25 21.96 -9.46
CA HIS A 489 -20.48 21.61 -10.86
C HIS A 489 -21.63 20.60 -11.01
N HIS A 490 -22.37 20.68 -12.11
CA HIS A 490 -23.51 19.82 -12.39
C HIS A 490 -23.36 19.13 -13.75
N PRO A 491 -23.81 17.88 -13.87
CA PRO A 491 -23.77 17.14 -15.14
C PRO A 491 -24.52 17.88 -16.24
N SER A 492 -23.89 18.01 -17.41
CA SER A 492 -24.51 18.53 -18.61
C SER A 492 -23.76 18.05 -19.87
N GLU A 493 -24.45 17.98 -21.00
CA GLU A 493 -23.81 17.63 -22.27
C GLU A 493 -22.77 18.68 -22.71
N ALA A 494 -22.99 19.95 -22.39
CA ALA A 494 -22.03 21.02 -22.63
C ALA A 494 -20.74 20.82 -21.84
N LEU A 495 -20.83 20.41 -20.56
CA LEU A 495 -19.66 20.10 -19.74
C LEU A 495 -18.95 18.82 -20.23
N ALA A 496 -19.70 17.81 -20.66
CA ALA A 496 -19.11 16.60 -21.23
C ALA A 496 -18.34 16.90 -22.54
N ALA A 497 -18.87 17.80 -23.39
CA ALA A 497 -18.20 18.27 -24.59
C ALA A 497 -16.93 19.08 -24.27
N ASP A 498 -16.97 19.96 -23.27
CA ASP A 498 -15.83 20.74 -22.80
C ASP A 498 -14.70 19.83 -22.28
N ILE A 499 -15.03 18.84 -21.46
CA ILE A 499 -14.08 17.86 -20.94
C ILE A 499 -13.46 17.03 -22.08
N ARG A 500 -14.25 16.59 -23.05
CA ARG A 500 -13.71 15.87 -24.23
C ARG A 500 -12.73 16.75 -25.03
N GLU A 501 -13.06 18.00 -25.27
CA GLU A 501 -12.18 18.94 -25.99
C GLU A 501 -10.93 19.29 -25.15
N TRP A 502 -11.06 19.37 -23.82
CA TRP A 502 -9.93 19.55 -22.92
C TRP A 502 -8.86 18.47 -23.11
N VAL A 503 -9.27 17.19 -23.11
CA VAL A 503 -8.33 16.07 -23.30
C VAL A 503 -7.77 16.05 -24.72
N LYS A 504 -8.64 16.21 -25.74
CA LYS A 504 -8.27 16.19 -27.15
C LYS A 504 -7.24 17.26 -27.53
N THR A 505 -7.30 18.43 -26.92
CA THR A 505 -6.36 19.53 -27.16
C THR A 505 -5.03 19.38 -26.44
N ARG A 506 -4.97 18.56 -25.37
CA ARG A 506 -3.79 18.37 -24.50
C ARG A 506 -3.05 17.07 -24.74
N LEU A 507 -3.77 16.01 -25.10
CA LEU A 507 -3.20 14.73 -25.49
C LEU A 507 -3.28 14.55 -27.00
N SER A 508 -3.76 13.42 -27.49
CA SER A 508 -3.83 13.12 -28.90
C SER A 508 -5.24 12.76 -29.38
N MET A 509 -5.42 12.74 -30.71
CA MET A 509 -6.71 12.45 -31.36
C MET A 509 -7.19 11.00 -31.14
N HIS A 510 -6.34 10.11 -30.65
CA HIS A 510 -6.72 8.72 -30.35
C HIS A 510 -6.94 8.48 -28.85
N GLU A 511 -6.47 9.37 -27.97
CA GLU A 511 -6.54 9.22 -26.52
C GLU A 511 -7.75 9.91 -25.87
N TYR A 512 -8.38 10.89 -26.55
CA TYR A 512 -9.50 11.60 -25.93
C TYR A 512 -10.73 10.70 -25.75
N PRO A 513 -11.48 10.87 -24.64
CA PRO A 513 -12.70 10.10 -24.41
C PRO A 513 -13.76 10.41 -25.47
N ARG A 514 -14.28 9.39 -26.11
CA ARG A 514 -15.41 9.53 -27.02
C ARG A 514 -16.72 9.66 -26.27
N GLU A 515 -16.79 9.03 -25.10
CA GLU A 515 -17.92 9.11 -24.19
C GLU A 515 -17.46 9.60 -22.82
N VAL A 516 -18.28 10.44 -22.22
CA VAL A 516 -18.12 10.92 -20.85
C VAL A 516 -19.41 10.64 -20.09
N GLU A 517 -19.29 9.98 -18.94
CA GLU A 517 -20.41 9.70 -18.04
C GLU A 517 -20.11 10.27 -16.67
N PHE A 518 -21.05 11.08 -16.15
CA PHE A 518 -20.97 11.62 -14.80
C PHE A 518 -21.59 10.64 -13.80
N ILE A 519 -20.84 10.34 -12.75
CA ILE A 519 -21.27 9.42 -11.70
C ILE A 519 -21.01 10.04 -10.32
N ASP A 520 -21.79 9.61 -9.33
CA ASP A 520 -21.67 10.14 -7.95
C ASP A 520 -20.39 9.67 -7.25
N ALA A 521 -19.95 8.44 -7.56
CA ALA A 521 -18.73 7.86 -7.01
C ALA A 521 -18.15 6.80 -7.94
N LEU A 522 -16.81 6.71 -8.00
CA LEU A 522 -16.11 5.61 -8.66
C LEU A 522 -16.19 4.34 -7.80
N PRO A 523 -16.32 3.13 -8.42
CA PRO A 523 -16.17 1.89 -7.69
C PRO A 523 -14.71 1.73 -7.27
N LEU A 524 -14.46 1.75 -5.96
CA LEU A 524 -13.12 1.67 -5.41
C LEU A 524 -12.92 0.36 -4.64
N THR A 525 -11.70 -0.15 -4.69
CA THR A 525 -11.25 -1.21 -3.78
C THR A 525 -11.19 -0.67 -2.35
N THR A 526 -10.99 -1.56 -1.38
CA THR A 526 -10.72 -1.19 0.02
C THR A 526 -9.42 -0.40 0.19
N THR A 527 -8.54 -0.40 -0.81
CA THR A 527 -7.31 0.41 -0.86
C THR A 527 -7.49 1.76 -1.53
N GLY A 528 -8.70 2.08 -2.02
CA GLY A 528 -8.99 3.31 -2.76
C GLY A 528 -8.71 3.25 -4.25
N LYS A 529 -8.29 2.09 -4.79
CA LYS A 529 -8.02 1.92 -6.24
C LYS A 529 -9.31 1.73 -7.02
N VAL A 530 -9.39 2.31 -8.22
CA VAL A 530 -10.53 2.13 -9.13
C VAL A 530 -10.67 0.67 -9.55
N ILE A 531 -11.86 0.10 -9.43
CA ILE A 531 -12.19 -1.24 -9.91
C ILE A 531 -12.64 -1.13 -11.37
N ARG A 532 -11.67 -1.00 -12.30
CA ARG A 532 -11.96 -0.80 -13.74
C ARG A 532 -12.79 -1.91 -14.36
N ARG A 533 -12.67 -3.14 -13.87
CA ARG A 533 -13.49 -4.25 -14.34
C ARG A 533 -14.99 -3.94 -14.25
N LEU A 534 -15.47 -3.38 -13.15
CA LEU A 534 -16.88 -3.01 -12.99
C LEU A 534 -17.29 -1.90 -13.95
N LEU A 535 -16.39 -0.94 -14.24
CA LEU A 535 -16.66 0.11 -15.21
C LEU A 535 -16.66 -0.43 -16.65
N ARG A 536 -15.77 -1.37 -16.98
CA ARG A 536 -15.79 -2.07 -18.30
C ARG A 536 -17.06 -2.90 -18.49
N GLU A 537 -17.46 -3.67 -17.47
CA GLU A 537 -18.71 -4.44 -17.51
C GLU A 537 -19.93 -3.52 -17.73
N ARG A 538 -19.96 -2.38 -17.05
CA ARG A 538 -20.97 -1.34 -17.24
C ARG A 538 -20.93 -0.77 -18.66
N ALA A 539 -19.76 -0.35 -19.14
CA ALA A 539 -19.58 0.18 -20.49
C ALA A 539 -19.98 -0.83 -21.59
N ALA A 540 -19.68 -2.12 -21.39
CA ALA A 540 -20.04 -3.18 -22.32
C ALA A 540 -21.54 -3.55 -22.29
N SER A 541 -22.25 -3.25 -21.21
CA SER A 541 -23.71 -3.50 -21.09
C SER A 541 -24.58 -2.40 -21.66
N GLU A 542 -24.00 -1.29 -22.10
CA GLU A 542 -24.68 -0.17 -22.75
C GLU A 542 -24.75 -0.42 -24.26
N GLU A 543 -25.92 -0.61 -24.82
CA GLU A 543 -26.18 -0.70 -26.28
C GLU A 543 -26.00 0.64 -27.01
#